data_3698ff9dcbb0110bbf2e449e77828259
#
_entry.id   3698ff9dcbb0110bbf2e449e77828259
#
_cell.length_a   1.000
_cell.length_b   1.000
_cell.length_c   1.000
_cell.angle_alpha   90.00
_cell.angle_beta   90.00
_cell.angle_gamma   90.00
#
_symmetry.space_group_name_H-M   'P 1'
#
loop_
_entity.id
_entity.type
_entity.pdbx_description
1 polymer ?
#
loop_
_entity_poly.entity_id
_entity_poly.type
_entity_poly.pdbx_seq_one_letter_code
_entity_poly.pdbx_strand_id
1 'polypeptide(L)'
;VVTLRGAAPRLRDALADTAVIPSGVVAARDGVLVFVGGRQEFERHVTLLPRAVVLDALGGTVLPGFVDPHTHLPFAGWREGEFVSRLSGATYESIASRGG
;
A
#
# COMPACT_ATOMS: atom_id res chain seq x y z
N VAL A 1 6.58 -6.31 7.06
CA VAL A 1 6.83 -5.38 5.94
C VAL A 1 6.38 -6.00 4.63
N VAL A 2 5.63 -5.26 3.84
CA VAL A 2 5.26 -5.61 2.46
C VAL A 2 6.20 -4.86 1.53
N THR A 3 6.97 -5.55 0.71
CA THR A 3 8.01 -4.88 -0.10
C THR A 3 7.62 -4.68 -1.55
N LEU A 4 6.67 -5.44 -2.06
CA LEU A 4 6.34 -5.52 -3.48
C LEU A 4 7.57 -5.81 -4.37
N ARG A 5 8.61 -6.44 -3.81
CA ARG A 5 9.86 -6.73 -4.49
C ARG A 5 9.62 -7.69 -5.66
N GLY A 6 10.20 -7.41 -6.80
CA GLY A 6 10.12 -8.25 -8.00
C GLY A 6 10.09 -7.43 -9.28
N ALA A 7 9.95 -8.11 -10.41
CA ALA A 7 9.85 -7.47 -11.72
C ALA A 7 8.55 -6.68 -11.86
N ALA A 8 8.61 -5.54 -12.54
CA ALA A 8 7.45 -4.72 -12.89
C ALA A 8 7.31 -4.67 -14.44
N PRO A 9 6.07 -4.55 -14.95
CA PRO A 9 4.80 -4.56 -14.23
C PRO A 9 4.41 -5.97 -13.76
N ARG A 10 3.75 -6.06 -12.60
CA ARG A 10 3.18 -7.32 -12.11
C ARG A 10 1.85 -7.58 -12.79
N LEU A 11 1.65 -8.77 -13.32
CA LEU A 11 0.45 -9.15 -14.06
C LEU A 11 -0.08 -10.51 -13.56
N ARG A 12 -1.40 -10.70 -13.64
CA ARG A 12 -2.09 -11.96 -13.33
C ARG A 12 -1.72 -12.47 -11.92
N ASP A 13 -1.26 -13.71 -11.82
CA ASP A 13 -0.95 -14.38 -10.56
C ASP A 13 0.18 -13.68 -9.78
N ALA A 14 1.09 -12.97 -10.47
CA ALA A 14 2.14 -12.19 -9.83
C ALA A 14 1.61 -11.00 -9.01
N LEU A 15 0.37 -10.58 -9.23
CA LEU A 15 -0.29 -9.54 -8.40
C LEU A 15 -0.52 -10.01 -6.96
N ALA A 16 -0.68 -11.31 -6.74
CA ALA A 16 -0.88 -11.88 -5.41
C ALA A 16 0.42 -11.98 -4.59
N ASP A 17 1.59 -11.94 -5.24
CA ASP A 17 2.87 -11.94 -4.55
C ASP A 17 3.22 -10.55 -4.05
N THR A 18 2.98 -10.30 -2.79
CA THR A 18 3.28 -9.01 -2.13
C THR A 18 4.65 -8.98 -1.48
N ALA A 19 5.42 -10.06 -1.57
CA ALA A 19 6.75 -10.20 -0.99
C ALA A 19 6.79 -9.75 0.48
N VAL A 20 6.02 -10.44 1.34
CA VAL A 20 5.89 -10.14 2.77
C VAL A 20 7.13 -10.59 3.53
N ILE A 21 7.67 -9.72 4.37
CA ILE A 21 8.72 -10.04 5.36
C ILE A 21 8.08 -9.99 6.76
N PRO A 22 7.83 -11.14 7.41
CA PRO A 22 7.33 -11.17 8.78
C PRO A 22 8.36 -10.57 9.74
N SER A 23 7.90 -9.87 10.78
CA SER A 23 8.78 -9.15 11.71
C SER A 23 9.87 -8.33 11.01
N GLY A 24 9.48 -7.73 9.88
CA GLY A 24 10.41 -6.99 9.03
C GLY A 24 10.80 -5.64 9.63
N VAL A 25 12.00 -5.20 9.27
CA VAL A 25 12.56 -3.89 9.61
C VAL A 25 12.85 -3.12 8.34
N VAL A 26 12.54 -1.83 8.38
CA VAL A 26 12.93 -0.86 7.36
C VAL A 26 13.83 0.17 8.03
N ALA A 27 15.00 0.43 7.49
CA ALA A 27 15.85 1.51 7.94
C ALA A 27 16.14 2.48 6.79
N ALA A 28 16.08 3.76 7.12
CA ALA A 28 16.40 4.83 6.19
C ALA A 28 17.44 5.78 6.80
N ARG A 29 18.26 6.37 5.94
CA ARG A 29 19.21 7.42 6.28
C ARG A 29 19.20 8.46 5.20
N ASP A 30 19.07 9.73 5.59
CA ASP A 30 19.07 10.86 4.67
C ASP A 30 18.07 10.70 3.50
N GLY A 31 16.87 10.18 3.80
CA GLY A 31 15.81 9.95 2.82
C GLY A 31 15.98 8.70 1.94
N VAL A 32 17.03 7.92 2.16
CA VAL A 32 17.31 6.70 1.38
C VAL A 32 17.11 5.46 2.24
N LEU A 33 16.44 4.43 1.70
CA LEU A 33 16.34 3.13 2.35
C LEU A 33 17.72 2.45 2.31
N VAL A 34 18.26 2.17 3.49
CA VAL A 34 19.57 1.50 3.64
C VAL A 34 19.44 0.03 4.04
N PHE A 35 18.26 -0.36 4.53
CA PHE A 35 17.97 -1.75 4.86
C PHE A 35 16.45 -2.02 4.76
N VAL A 36 16.11 -3.16 4.20
CA VAL A 36 14.77 -3.76 4.25
C VAL A 36 14.94 -5.27 4.39
N GLY A 37 14.55 -5.85 5.50
CA GLY A 37 14.78 -7.27 5.77
C GLY A 37 14.17 -7.73 7.09
N GLY A 38 14.48 -8.95 7.50
CA GLY A 38 14.05 -9.51 8.76
C GLY A 38 14.80 -8.90 9.96
N ARG A 39 14.16 -8.90 11.14
CA ARG A 39 14.74 -8.37 12.39
C ARG A 39 16.10 -8.99 12.72
N GLN A 40 16.24 -10.31 12.61
CA GLN A 40 17.51 -10.99 12.94
C GLN A 40 18.67 -10.57 12.01
N GLU A 41 18.38 -10.32 10.75
CA GLU A 41 19.36 -9.86 9.78
C GLU A 41 19.75 -8.41 10.08
N PHE A 42 18.77 -7.58 10.41
CA PHE A 42 19.01 -6.21 10.84
C PHE A 42 19.95 -6.15 12.06
N GLU A 43 19.67 -6.91 13.09
CA GLU A 43 20.48 -6.93 14.33
C GLU A 43 21.93 -7.38 14.10
N ARG A 44 22.16 -8.21 13.08
CA ARG A 44 23.51 -8.70 12.73
C ARG A 44 24.32 -7.73 11.90
N HIS A 45 23.66 -6.92 11.05
CA HIS A 45 24.35 -6.17 10.00
C HIS A 45 24.20 -4.65 10.11
N VAL A 46 23.28 -4.18 10.95
CA VAL A 46 22.99 -2.75 11.05
C VAL A 46 23.26 -2.24 12.46
N THR A 47 24.08 -1.21 12.56
CA THR A 47 24.32 -0.49 13.81
C THR A 47 23.53 0.81 13.79
N LEU A 48 22.69 1.01 14.81
CA LEU A 48 21.94 2.25 14.95
C LEU A 48 22.89 3.41 15.35
N LEU A 49 22.68 4.55 14.72
CA LEU A 49 23.38 5.77 15.13
C LEU A 49 22.82 6.27 16.48
N PRO A 50 23.62 7.02 17.27
CA PRO A 50 23.19 7.49 18.60
C PRO A 50 21.90 8.33 18.62
N ARG A 51 21.54 8.92 17.50
CA ARG A 51 20.32 9.74 17.33
C ARG A 51 19.27 9.09 16.42
N ALA A 52 19.38 7.78 16.18
CA ALA A 52 18.38 7.07 15.38
C ALA A 52 17.02 7.10 16.09
N VAL A 53 15.98 7.46 15.33
CA VAL A 53 14.60 7.37 15.78
C VAL A 53 14.08 5.98 15.43
N VAL A 54 13.60 5.25 16.43
CA VAL A 54 12.98 3.95 16.24
C VAL A 54 11.46 4.09 16.37
N LEU A 55 10.76 3.66 15.35
CA LEU A 55 9.29 3.61 15.32
C LEU A 55 8.85 2.16 15.39
N ASP A 56 8.05 1.82 16.38
CA ASP A 56 7.42 0.51 16.48
C ASP A 56 6.07 0.55 15.76
N ALA A 57 5.89 -0.34 14.80
CA ALA A 57 4.62 -0.47 14.07
C ALA A 57 3.54 -1.20 14.88
N LEU A 58 3.82 -1.66 16.10
CA LEU A 58 2.88 -2.30 17.04
C LEU A 58 2.07 -3.45 16.39
N GLY A 59 2.71 -4.26 15.58
CA GLY A 59 2.06 -5.33 14.82
C GLY A 59 1.38 -4.88 13.53
N GLY A 60 1.41 -3.59 13.23
CA GLY A 60 0.89 -3.04 11.98
C GLY A 60 1.72 -3.43 10.76
N THR A 61 1.15 -3.19 9.59
CA THR A 61 1.80 -3.47 8.31
C THR A 61 2.48 -2.22 7.76
N VAL A 62 3.78 -2.34 7.50
CA VAL A 62 4.55 -1.32 6.80
C VAL A 62 4.61 -1.67 5.31
N LEU A 63 4.28 -0.73 4.46
CA LEU A 63 4.24 -0.89 3.00
C LEU A 63 4.70 0.41 2.31
N PRO A 64 5.08 0.36 1.04
CA PRO A 64 5.36 1.57 0.27
C PRO A 64 4.16 2.52 0.25
N GLY A 65 4.42 3.82 0.18
CA GLY A 65 3.37 4.82 0.03
C GLY A 65 2.53 4.56 -1.22
N PHE A 66 1.22 4.79 -1.12
CA PHE A 66 0.33 4.63 -2.26
C PHE A 66 0.60 5.70 -3.31
N VAL A 67 0.60 5.26 -4.57
CA VAL A 67 0.59 6.14 -5.74
C VAL A 67 -0.67 5.84 -6.52
N ASP A 68 -1.57 6.82 -6.59
CA ASP A 68 -2.79 6.72 -7.38
C ASP A 68 -2.61 7.53 -8.67
N PRO A 69 -2.45 6.85 -9.83
CA PRO A 69 -2.22 7.53 -11.10
C PRO A 69 -3.52 8.08 -11.71
N HIS A 70 -4.68 7.79 -11.13
CA HIS A 70 -5.97 8.21 -11.65
C HIS A 70 -6.89 8.64 -10.51
N THR A 71 -6.75 9.87 -10.07
CA THR A 71 -7.50 10.45 -8.97
C THR A 71 -8.49 11.50 -9.45
N HIS A 72 -9.75 11.39 -9.03
CA HIS A 72 -10.78 12.39 -9.23
C HIS A 72 -10.85 13.31 -8.00
N LEU A 73 -9.86 14.18 -7.81
CA LEU A 73 -9.81 15.10 -6.67
C LEU A 73 -11.02 16.03 -6.58
N PRO A 74 -11.40 16.77 -7.64
CA PRO A 74 -12.64 17.56 -7.62
C PRO A 74 -13.82 16.66 -7.99
N PHE A 75 -14.70 16.40 -7.04
CA PHE A 75 -15.98 15.74 -7.30
C PHE A 75 -17.08 16.41 -6.49
N ALA A 76 -18.30 16.31 -6.94
CA ALA A 76 -19.49 16.82 -6.27
C ALA A 76 -20.39 15.65 -5.86
N GLY A 77 -20.83 15.70 -4.59
CA GLY A 77 -21.71 14.67 -4.04
C GLY A 77 -21.02 13.32 -3.79
N TRP A 78 -21.69 12.50 -3.01
CA TRP A 78 -21.28 11.13 -2.72
C TRP A 78 -22.07 10.17 -3.60
N ARG A 79 -21.42 9.16 -4.12
CA ARG A 79 -22.02 8.19 -5.05
C ARG A 79 -22.07 6.76 -4.49
N GLU A 80 -21.99 6.61 -3.19
CA GLU A 80 -22.05 5.30 -2.52
C GLU A 80 -23.38 4.57 -2.79
N GLY A 81 -24.48 5.30 -2.89
CA GLY A 81 -25.79 4.72 -3.26
C GLY A 81 -25.83 4.13 -4.66
N GLU A 82 -25.13 4.76 -5.61
CA GLU A 82 -24.98 4.22 -6.96
C GLU A 82 -24.12 2.97 -6.97
N PHE A 83 -23.06 2.93 -6.17
CA PHE A 83 -22.21 1.76 -6.00
C PHE A 83 -23.04 0.57 -5.47
N VAL A 84 -23.84 0.78 -4.42
CA VAL A 84 -24.75 -0.25 -3.88
C VAL A 84 -25.76 -0.69 -4.94
N SER A 85 -26.33 0.24 -5.71
CA SER A 85 -27.26 -0.08 -6.79
C SER A 85 -26.61 -0.97 -7.85
N ARG A 86 -25.37 -0.71 -8.25
CA ARG A 86 -24.62 -1.54 -9.19
C ARG A 86 -24.33 -2.93 -8.64
N LEU A 87 -23.97 -3.05 -7.39
CA LEU A 87 -23.81 -4.36 -6.73
C LEU A 87 -25.10 -5.15 -6.70
N SER A 88 -26.25 -4.45 -6.68
CA SER A 88 -27.59 -5.04 -6.74
C SER A 88 -28.09 -5.29 -8.19
N GLY A 89 -27.22 -5.10 -9.20
CA GLY A 89 -27.50 -5.41 -10.59
C GLY A 89 -28.06 -4.26 -11.43
N ALA A 90 -28.07 -3.02 -10.91
CA ALA A 90 -28.48 -1.86 -11.73
C ALA A 90 -27.47 -1.58 -12.85
N THR A 91 -27.98 -1.26 -14.05
CA THR A 91 -27.14 -0.86 -15.16
C THR A 91 -26.74 0.60 -15.07
N TYR A 92 -25.68 0.97 -15.79
CA TYR A 92 -25.23 2.37 -15.88
C TYR A 92 -26.36 3.28 -16.40
N GLU A 93 -27.07 2.86 -17.45
CA GLU A 93 -28.17 3.62 -18.05
C GLU A 93 -29.29 3.85 -17.04
N SER A 94 -29.64 2.85 -16.22
CA SER A 94 -30.68 2.98 -15.21
C SER A 94 -30.31 3.95 -14.08
N ILE A 95 -29.02 4.07 -13.77
CA ILE A 95 -28.51 5.05 -12.80
C ILE A 95 -28.50 6.45 -13.41
N ALA A 96 -27.96 6.60 -14.62
CA ALA A 96 -27.88 7.86 -15.32
C ALA A 96 -29.27 8.48 -15.56
N SER A 97 -30.26 7.68 -15.93
CA SER A 97 -31.65 8.16 -16.16
C SER A 97 -32.33 8.70 -14.89
N ARG A 98 -31.81 8.39 -13.71
CA ARG A 98 -32.29 8.89 -12.40
C ARG A 98 -31.48 10.09 -11.89
N GLY A 99 -30.57 10.64 -12.71
CA GLY A 99 -29.75 11.81 -12.35
C GLY A 99 -28.44 11.50 -11.65
N GLY A 100 -27.98 10.25 -11.77
CA GLY A 100 -26.67 9.83 -11.27
C GLY A 100 -25.56 10.02 -12.29
#